data_2d3bf921f4ed9782251059c7392f9720
#
_entry.id   2d3bf921f4ed9782251059c7392f9720
#
_cell.length_a   1.000
_cell.length_b   1.000
_cell.length_c   1.000
_cell.angle_alpha   90.00
_cell.angle_beta   90.00
_cell.angle_gamma   90.00
#
_symmetry.space_group_name_H-M   'P 1'
#
loop_
_entity.id
_entity.type
_entity.pdbx_description
1 polymer ?
#
loop_
_entity_poly.entity_id
_entity_poly.type
_entity_poly.pdbx_seq_one_letter_code
_entity_poly.pdbx_strand_id
1 'polypeptide(L)'
;MIDIEIMQDASEIIHYDSPEISYAVQERLLSNYTDMRALCHWHDDVELLYIFDGEMNYDVNGRHYLFKKGDTIFINSRQLHYGYDHDQHECEFMVVLIHPELLKASNYMYRRYVLPILNYATDIVIIENNSPSGAVFAQL
;
A
#
# COMPACT_ATOMS: atom_id res chain seq x y z
N MET A 1 -9.82 6.78 16.41
CA MET A 1 -8.46 6.25 16.12
C MET A 1 -8.58 4.96 15.35
N ILE A 2 -7.77 4.81 14.34
CA ILE A 2 -7.65 3.56 13.56
C ILE A 2 -6.37 2.88 14.02
N ASP A 3 -6.48 1.62 14.41
CA ASP A 3 -5.33 0.79 14.69
C ASP A 3 -5.33 -0.38 13.72
N ILE A 4 -4.17 -0.67 13.16
CA ILE A 4 -3.98 -1.86 12.34
C ILE A 4 -4.03 -3.07 13.27
N GLU A 5 -4.88 -4.02 12.94
CA GLU A 5 -5.03 -5.27 13.70
C GLU A 5 -3.97 -6.26 13.23
N ILE A 6 -3.00 -6.56 14.08
CA ILE A 6 -1.88 -7.44 13.72
C ILE A 6 -1.81 -8.66 14.64
N MET A 7 -1.26 -9.75 14.10
CA MET A 7 -0.92 -10.96 14.84
C MET A 7 0.50 -10.86 15.43
N GLN A 8 0.91 -11.87 16.19
CA GLN A 8 2.24 -11.89 16.86
C GLN A 8 3.42 -11.82 15.89
N ASP A 9 3.22 -12.30 14.66
CA ASP A 9 4.24 -12.27 13.60
C ASP A 9 4.21 -10.98 12.77
N ALA A 10 3.46 -9.99 13.21
CA ALA A 10 3.21 -8.71 12.54
C ALA A 10 2.36 -8.82 11.26
N SER A 11 1.76 -9.98 10.96
CA SER A 11 0.79 -10.07 9.85
C SER A 11 -0.48 -9.31 10.19
N GLU A 12 -0.99 -8.54 9.24
CA GLU A 12 -2.23 -7.79 9.39
C GLU A 12 -3.44 -8.68 9.13
N ILE A 13 -4.46 -8.51 9.96
CA ILE A 13 -5.79 -9.07 9.72
C ILE A 13 -6.56 -8.08 8.86
N ILE A 14 -6.74 -8.41 7.58
CA ILE A 14 -7.40 -7.52 6.63
C ILE A 14 -8.89 -7.79 6.60
N HIS A 15 -9.66 -6.70 6.72
CA HIS A 15 -11.11 -6.72 6.56
C HIS A 15 -11.46 -6.22 5.15
N TYR A 16 -11.82 -7.13 4.26
CA TYR A 16 -12.18 -6.81 2.89
C TYR A 16 -13.55 -6.12 2.80
N ASP A 17 -13.75 -5.34 1.75
CA ASP A 17 -14.99 -4.59 1.53
C ASP A 17 -16.18 -5.52 1.24
N SER A 18 -15.91 -6.71 0.73
CA SER A 18 -16.92 -7.73 0.44
C SER A 18 -16.45 -9.09 0.95
N PRO A 19 -17.36 -9.93 1.50
CA PRO A 19 -16.99 -11.29 1.91
C PRO A 19 -16.67 -12.20 0.71
N GLU A 20 -17.06 -11.81 -0.48
CA GLU A 20 -16.89 -12.63 -1.70
C GLU A 20 -15.67 -12.26 -2.52
N ILE A 21 -15.16 -11.02 -2.35
CA ILE A 21 -14.07 -10.49 -3.17
C ILE A 21 -12.98 -9.95 -2.24
N SER A 22 -11.77 -10.48 -2.38
CA SER A 22 -10.64 -10.17 -1.51
C SER A 22 -9.93 -8.87 -1.94
N TYR A 23 -10.61 -7.75 -1.83
CA TYR A 23 -10.03 -6.42 -1.99
C TYR A 23 -10.59 -5.45 -0.94
N ALA A 24 -9.85 -4.38 -0.68
CA ALA A 24 -10.30 -3.27 0.16
C ALA A 24 -9.81 -1.94 -0.43
N VAL A 25 -10.67 -0.94 -0.39
CA VAL A 25 -10.32 0.43 -0.77
C VAL A 25 -10.62 1.33 0.43
N GLN A 26 -9.63 2.05 0.90
CA GLN A 26 -9.72 2.84 2.12
C GLN A 26 -9.13 4.22 1.90
N GLU A 27 -9.93 5.26 2.14
CA GLU A 27 -9.43 6.63 2.24
C GLU A 27 -9.08 6.91 3.71
N ARG A 28 -7.91 7.49 3.93
CA ARG A 28 -7.35 7.70 5.26
C ARG A 28 -6.71 9.07 5.40
N LEU A 29 -6.75 9.55 6.62
CA LEU A 29 -5.89 10.64 7.11
C LEU A 29 -4.83 10.03 8.04
N LEU A 30 -3.61 10.50 7.96
CA LEU A 30 -2.55 10.00 8.84
C LEU A 30 -2.88 10.25 10.32
N SER A 31 -3.59 11.34 10.62
CA SER A 31 -4.08 11.65 11.96
C SER A 31 -5.14 10.66 12.49
N ASN A 32 -5.68 9.80 11.65
CA ASN A 32 -6.56 8.72 12.10
C ASN A 32 -5.82 7.64 12.91
N TYR A 33 -4.51 7.53 12.74
CA TYR A 33 -3.69 6.55 13.46
C TYR A 33 -3.13 7.13 14.75
N THR A 34 -2.98 6.29 15.76
CA THR A 34 -2.37 6.68 17.03
C THR A 34 -0.96 7.23 16.80
N ASP A 35 -0.70 8.43 17.36
CA ASP A 35 0.59 9.12 17.20
C ASP A 35 1.02 9.34 15.74
N MET A 36 0.05 9.44 14.84
CA MET A 36 0.29 9.60 13.40
C MET A 36 1.27 8.54 12.86
N ARG A 37 1.03 7.30 13.27
CA ARG A 37 1.89 6.18 12.92
C ARG A 37 1.08 4.89 12.80
N ALA A 38 1.18 4.22 11.65
CA ALA A 38 0.71 2.86 11.51
C ALA A 38 1.66 1.88 12.19
N LEU A 39 1.14 0.78 12.71
CA LEU A 39 1.99 -0.31 13.18
C LEU A 39 2.73 -0.95 12.01
N CYS A 40 3.99 -1.32 12.24
CA CYS A 40 4.75 -2.08 11.24
C CYS A 40 4.10 -3.45 11.03
N HIS A 41 3.78 -3.76 9.79
CA HIS A 41 3.01 -4.95 9.44
C HIS A 41 3.36 -5.48 8.05
N TRP A 42 2.87 -6.69 7.75
CA TRP A 42 2.91 -7.29 6.43
C TRP A 42 1.60 -8.05 6.15
N HIS A 43 1.31 -8.29 4.91
CA HIS A 43 0.16 -9.06 4.45
C HIS A 43 0.46 -9.70 3.10
N ASP A 44 -0.34 -10.69 2.71
CA ASP A 44 -0.23 -11.35 1.42
C ASP A 44 -0.70 -10.47 0.25
N ASP A 45 -1.54 -9.50 0.54
CA ASP A 45 -2.08 -8.57 -0.46
C ASP A 45 -0.97 -7.72 -1.07
N VAL A 46 -1.13 -7.39 -2.35
CA VAL A 46 -0.42 -6.26 -2.93
C VAL A 46 -1.13 -4.98 -2.55
N GLU A 47 -0.39 -3.91 -2.36
CA GLU A 47 -0.92 -2.63 -1.90
C GLU A 47 -0.60 -1.52 -2.89
N LEU A 48 -1.60 -0.69 -3.17
CA LEU A 48 -1.42 0.55 -3.90
C LEU A 48 -1.78 1.70 -2.98
N LEU A 49 -0.89 2.68 -2.89
CA LEU A 49 -1.10 3.94 -2.18
C LEU A 49 -1.16 5.07 -3.18
N TYR A 50 -2.09 5.99 -2.96
CA TYR A 50 -2.12 7.26 -3.68
C TYR A 50 -2.23 8.41 -2.69
N ILE A 51 -1.32 9.39 -2.82
CA ILE A 51 -1.27 10.54 -1.92
C ILE A 51 -2.09 11.68 -2.52
N PHE A 52 -3.23 11.98 -1.88
CA PHE A 52 -4.10 13.06 -2.31
C PHE A 52 -3.58 14.43 -1.90
N ASP A 53 -3.06 14.54 -0.67
CA ASP A 53 -2.53 15.79 -0.14
C ASP A 53 -1.54 15.54 0.99
N GLY A 54 -0.60 16.47 1.18
CA GLY A 54 0.45 16.35 2.18
C GLY A 54 1.57 15.42 1.76
N GLU A 55 2.29 14.94 2.76
CA GLU A 55 3.40 13.99 2.57
C GLU A 55 3.48 13.05 3.77
N MET A 56 4.10 11.92 3.59
CA MET A 56 4.22 10.90 4.60
C MET A 56 5.57 10.19 4.51
N ASN A 57 6.24 10.04 5.64
CA ASN A 57 7.38 9.14 5.75
C ASN A 57 6.89 7.70 5.72
N TYR A 58 7.67 6.84 5.11
CA TYR A 58 7.29 5.45 4.93
C TYR A 58 8.51 4.54 4.98
N ASP A 59 8.43 3.46 5.72
CA ASP A 59 9.48 2.45 5.76
C ASP A 59 8.98 1.16 5.11
N VAL A 60 9.83 0.59 4.28
CA VAL A 60 9.62 -0.73 3.67
C VAL A 60 10.88 -1.56 3.87
N ASN A 61 10.77 -2.65 4.60
CA ASN A 61 11.90 -3.54 4.93
C ASN A 61 13.11 -2.81 5.49
N GLY A 62 12.88 -1.79 6.31
CA GLY A 62 13.93 -0.99 6.94
C GLY A 62 14.53 0.10 6.04
N ARG A 63 14.02 0.29 4.83
CA ARG A 63 14.40 1.40 3.94
C ARG A 63 13.40 2.53 4.07
N HIS A 64 13.92 3.76 4.11
CA HIS A 64 13.12 4.96 4.29
C HIS A 64 12.77 5.61 2.95
N TYR A 65 11.51 6.05 2.83
CA TYR A 65 10.98 6.79 1.68
C TYR A 65 10.17 7.99 2.15
N LEU A 66 10.07 9.00 1.32
CA LEU A 66 9.14 10.12 1.51
C LEU A 66 8.15 10.13 0.35
N PHE A 67 6.88 9.91 0.66
CA PHE A 67 5.79 9.98 -0.32
C PHE A 67 5.19 11.37 -0.32
N LYS A 68 4.95 11.92 -1.50
CA LYS A 68 4.47 13.29 -1.71
C LYS A 68 3.15 13.28 -2.48
N LYS A 69 2.44 14.38 -2.37
CA LYS A 69 1.19 14.62 -3.11
C LYS A 69 1.32 14.23 -4.58
N GLY A 70 0.38 13.41 -5.05
CA GLY A 70 0.30 12.91 -6.41
C GLY A 70 1.14 11.67 -6.70
N ASP A 71 1.93 11.20 -5.75
CA ASP A 71 2.68 9.95 -5.91
C ASP A 71 1.73 8.76 -5.85
N THR A 72 2.02 7.75 -6.68
CA THR A 72 1.41 6.42 -6.63
C THR A 72 2.47 5.41 -6.23
N ILE A 73 2.19 4.62 -5.22
CA ILE A 73 3.13 3.66 -4.66
C ILE A 73 2.56 2.26 -4.76
N PHE A 74 3.34 1.32 -5.27
CA PHE A 74 3.06 -0.09 -5.23
C PHE A 74 3.96 -0.76 -4.20
N ILE A 75 3.37 -1.50 -3.26
CA ILE A 75 4.07 -2.31 -2.26
C ILE A 75 3.73 -3.78 -2.53
N ASN A 76 4.76 -4.58 -2.72
CA ASN A 76 4.59 -5.98 -3.06
C ASN A 76 4.07 -6.79 -1.88
N SER A 77 3.56 -7.98 -2.17
CA SER A 77 3.12 -8.97 -1.19
C SER A 77 4.23 -9.29 -0.17
N ARG A 78 3.84 -9.42 1.10
CA ARG A 78 4.70 -9.87 2.21
C ARG A 78 5.88 -8.99 2.57
N GLN A 79 5.81 -7.70 2.28
CA GLN A 79 6.83 -6.74 2.66
C GLN A 79 6.45 -6.06 3.99
N LEU A 80 7.39 -5.95 4.92
CA LEU A 80 7.19 -5.19 6.17
C LEU A 80 7.16 -3.70 5.84
N HIS A 81 6.10 -3.01 6.24
CA HIS A 81 5.93 -1.60 5.92
C HIS A 81 5.06 -0.86 6.95
N TYR A 82 5.23 0.45 7.01
CA TYR A 82 4.37 1.36 7.77
C TYR A 82 4.63 2.82 7.41
N GLY A 83 3.58 3.64 7.51
CA GLY A 83 3.64 5.08 7.31
C GLY A 83 3.61 5.85 8.63
N TYR A 84 4.25 7.01 8.66
CA TYR A 84 4.33 7.86 9.85
C TYR A 84 4.74 9.29 9.54
N ASP A 85 4.51 10.19 10.48
CA ASP A 85 5.12 11.51 10.48
C ASP A 85 5.43 11.95 11.92
N HIS A 86 6.70 12.09 12.25
CA HIS A 86 7.16 12.52 13.57
C HIS A 86 6.85 13.99 13.86
N ASP A 87 6.79 14.82 12.82
CA ASP A 87 6.46 16.25 12.95
C ASP A 87 4.95 16.51 12.94
N GLN A 88 4.15 15.45 12.88
CA GLN A 88 2.69 15.48 12.90
C GLN A 88 2.06 16.29 11.76
N HIS A 89 2.66 16.29 10.58
CA HIS A 89 2.06 16.83 9.38
C HIS A 89 0.98 15.87 8.86
N GLU A 90 -0.15 16.43 8.46
CA GLU A 90 -1.24 15.63 7.92
C GLU A 90 -0.91 15.09 6.53
N CYS A 91 -1.41 13.89 6.25
CA CYS A 91 -1.37 13.29 4.92
C CYS A 91 -2.72 12.63 4.65
N GLU A 92 -3.30 12.97 3.52
CA GLU A 92 -4.53 12.35 3.01
C GLU A 92 -4.15 11.38 1.89
N PHE A 93 -4.57 10.13 2.02
CA PHE A 93 -4.17 9.08 1.10
C PHE A 93 -5.24 8.01 0.95
N MET A 94 -5.15 7.26 -0.14
CA MET A 94 -5.96 6.09 -0.40
C MET A 94 -5.08 4.85 -0.39
N VAL A 95 -5.59 3.79 0.22
CA VAL A 95 -4.99 2.46 0.22
C VAL A 95 -5.90 1.52 -0.55
N VAL A 96 -5.35 0.80 -1.52
CA VAL A 96 -6.04 -0.29 -2.22
C VAL A 96 -5.28 -1.58 -1.94
N LEU A 97 -5.96 -2.54 -1.32
CA LEU A 97 -5.45 -3.87 -1.03
C LEU A 97 -6.10 -4.87 -1.97
N ILE A 98 -5.28 -5.68 -2.63
CA ILE A 98 -5.76 -6.71 -3.56
C ILE A 98 -5.05 -8.02 -3.22
N HIS A 99 -5.82 -9.04 -2.81
CA HIS A 99 -5.25 -10.36 -2.60
C HIS A 99 -4.87 -10.99 -3.95
N PRO A 100 -3.66 -11.56 -4.10
CA PRO A 100 -3.23 -12.16 -5.36
C PRO A 100 -4.17 -13.22 -5.94
N GLU A 101 -4.96 -13.88 -5.11
CA GLU A 101 -5.99 -14.83 -5.55
C GLU A 101 -6.99 -14.22 -6.55
N LEU A 102 -7.31 -12.93 -6.43
CA LEU A 102 -8.18 -12.23 -7.38
C LEU A 102 -7.59 -12.18 -8.79
N LEU A 103 -6.27 -12.28 -8.91
CA LEU A 103 -5.56 -12.18 -10.18
C LEU A 103 -5.41 -13.53 -10.88
N LYS A 104 -5.94 -14.60 -10.28
CA LYS A 104 -5.89 -15.97 -10.80
C LYS A 104 -7.05 -16.36 -11.73
N ALA A 105 -7.90 -15.42 -12.13
CA ALA A 105 -9.02 -15.69 -13.02
C ALA A 105 -8.59 -16.34 -14.34
N SER A 106 -7.40 -16.01 -14.83
CA SER A 106 -6.73 -16.69 -15.92
C SER A 106 -5.39 -17.25 -15.43
N ASN A 107 -5.23 -18.57 -15.47
CA ASN A 107 -3.99 -19.21 -15.03
C ASN A 107 -2.78 -18.79 -15.90
N TYR A 108 -2.99 -18.60 -17.19
CA TYR A 108 -1.96 -18.11 -18.10
C TYR A 108 -1.51 -16.69 -17.73
N MET A 109 -2.47 -15.77 -17.54
CA MET A 109 -2.18 -14.38 -17.20
C MET A 109 -1.50 -14.28 -15.83
N TYR A 110 -1.97 -15.07 -14.86
CA TYR A 110 -1.36 -15.11 -13.54
C TYR A 110 0.11 -15.53 -13.60
N ARG A 111 0.41 -16.65 -14.27
CA ARG A 111 1.78 -17.15 -14.39
C ARG A 111 2.69 -16.24 -15.20
N ARG A 112 2.14 -15.62 -16.23
CA ARG A 112 2.91 -14.76 -17.15
C ARG A 112 3.24 -13.40 -16.58
N TYR A 113 2.29 -12.78 -15.87
CA TYR A 113 2.39 -11.36 -15.47
C TYR A 113 2.35 -11.13 -13.96
N VAL A 114 1.65 -11.94 -13.22
CA VAL A 114 1.47 -11.72 -11.77
C VAL A 114 2.53 -12.44 -10.95
N LEU A 115 2.71 -13.74 -11.17
CA LEU A 115 3.65 -14.55 -10.41
C LEU A 115 5.10 -14.03 -10.48
N PRO A 116 5.61 -13.58 -11.62
CA PRO A 116 6.94 -12.96 -11.67
C PRO A 116 7.05 -11.71 -10.79
N ILE A 117 6.01 -10.89 -10.73
CA ILE A 117 5.99 -9.71 -9.85
C ILE A 117 6.07 -10.13 -8.39
N LEU A 118 5.26 -11.10 -7.96
CA LEU A 118 5.25 -11.57 -6.59
C LEU A 118 6.58 -12.22 -6.16
N ASN A 119 7.27 -12.91 -7.06
CA ASN A 119 8.47 -13.68 -6.74
C ASN A 119 9.78 -12.94 -6.95
N TYR A 120 9.84 -12.02 -7.92
CA TYR A 120 11.10 -11.41 -8.35
C TYR A 120 11.11 -9.90 -8.30
N ALA A 121 9.96 -9.30 -8.11
CA ALA A 121 9.84 -7.85 -8.13
C ALA A 121 10.57 -7.22 -6.94
N THR A 122 10.82 -5.95 -7.10
CA THR A 122 11.24 -5.10 -5.99
C THR A 122 10.15 -5.10 -4.92
N ASP A 123 10.53 -4.78 -3.70
CA ASP A 123 9.60 -4.63 -2.58
C ASP A 123 8.64 -3.44 -2.79
N ILE A 124 9.10 -2.38 -3.47
CA ILE A 124 8.34 -1.15 -3.68
C ILE A 124 8.63 -0.56 -5.05
N VAL A 125 7.60 0.05 -5.66
CA VAL A 125 7.73 0.88 -6.86
C VAL A 125 7.02 2.21 -6.60
N ILE A 126 7.73 3.31 -6.81
CA ILE A 126 7.19 4.67 -6.65
C ILE A 126 7.04 5.30 -8.02
N ILE A 127 5.81 5.72 -8.34
CA ILE A 127 5.51 6.49 -9.55
C ILE A 127 5.27 7.92 -9.12
N GLU A 128 6.27 8.76 -9.33
CA GLU A 128 6.22 10.15 -8.93
C GLU A 128 5.22 10.95 -9.78
N ASN A 129 4.56 11.91 -9.15
CA ASN A 129 3.54 12.75 -9.78
C ASN A 129 4.05 13.48 -11.03
N ASN A 130 5.30 13.96 -11.00
CA ASN A 130 5.92 14.70 -12.11
C ASN A 130 6.55 13.81 -13.17
N SER A 131 6.45 12.49 -13.05
CA SER A 131 6.91 11.54 -14.06
C SER A 131 5.88 11.37 -15.18
N PRO A 132 6.27 10.89 -16.38
CA PRO A 132 5.32 10.54 -17.44
C PRO A 132 4.26 9.51 -17.00
N SER A 133 4.66 8.51 -16.22
CA SER A 133 3.75 7.52 -15.67
C SER A 133 2.79 8.13 -14.66
N GLY A 134 3.27 9.06 -13.81
CA GLY A 134 2.45 9.77 -12.84
C GLY A 134 1.35 10.60 -13.50
N ALA A 135 1.64 11.24 -14.63
CA ALA A 135 0.65 11.99 -15.38
C ALA A 135 -0.50 11.10 -15.91
N VAL A 136 -0.21 9.86 -16.25
CA VAL A 136 -1.24 8.87 -16.65
C VAL A 136 -2.10 8.48 -15.46
N PHE A 137 -1.50 8.15 -14.33
CA PHE A 137 -2.23 7.75 -13.12
C PHE A 137 -3.12 8.87 -12.58
N ALA A 138 -2.71 10.10 -12.67
CA ALA A 138 -3.50 11.26 -12.22
C ALA A 138 -4.82 11.43 -12.99
N GLN A 139 -4.96 10.80 -14.15
CA GLN A 139 -6.17 10.84 -14.99
C GLN A 139 -7.16 9.70 -14.68
N LEU A 140 -6.74 8.72 -13.92
CA LEU A 140 -7.57 7.60 -13.53
C LEU A 140 -8.40 7.93 -12.28
#